data_460ff457dc349761329fc1337a74b6fc
#
_entry.id   460ff457dc349761329fc1337a74b6fc
#
_cell.length_a   1.000
_cell.length_b   1.000
_cell.length_c   1.000
_cell.angle_alpha   90.00
_cell.angle_beta   90.00
_cell.angle_gamma   90.00
#
_symmetry.space_group_name_H-M   'P 1'
#
loop_
_entity.id
_entity.type
_entity.pdbx_description
1 polymer ?
#
loop_
_entity_poly.entity_id
_entity_poly.type
_entity_poly.pdbx_seq_one_letter_code
_entity_poly.pdbx_strand_id
1 'polypeptide(L)'
;MPSPAPTDPMRIEIPVAWCLEGRDLTEPRMSPTGTHVAIVVRWQRATGIVLIPATGGPERLLTTAPAPSPGRGMGGGCFDWLPDASGIVYVAVDGELWCQPLAGAPRQLTTFGRECRAPSVSPDGSFVVVVVDEAEVWQVPVEDTAEQAPVRLDDGDDAFCFDPHVGADSVGAVWSGWSPPSMPWDAAHVVTTRIGSRTPDLTRWRPADAAVQQPRWCTDGSLACVHDASGWLNVYVDDQAVAAEEAEQAGPTWGMGQRSYASSPDGEFVAFARSERGFGRLCAVERRTGRVREVARGVHGQLGWVGEVLVALRTGARTPTQVVAYDTASWDRTVLAVGPVAGWDHVELPEPELVTVETPTGVELHARRYTAGTGRLLCWVHGGPTDQWQVDFRPRIAYWWSRGWDVLVVDPRGTTGHGRNYQRALNGGWGLVDVDDTAALIEHAHRSGWSTPQRTVMMGGSSGGLTVLGVLADRADLVAGGVASYPVSDIADLASATHRFEAHYTDTLVGPSDDPGTAELMETRSPLHRADHIAGPLLLFHGSDDPVVPVGQSDLLVERIRRGGGDVDYVVYDGEGHGFRDPFNQRDEYDRIERFLAGR
;
A
#
# COMPACT_ATOMS: atom_id res chain seq x y z
N MET A 1 22.64 47.62 -9.41
CA MET A 1 21.81 47.19 -8.26
C MET A 1 21.10 45.93 -8.68
N PRO A 2 21.29 44.77 -8.01
CA PRO A 2 20.53 43.60 -8.31
C PRO A 2 19.06 43.84 -7.95
N SER A 3 18.15 43.45 -8.84
CA SER A 3 16.71 43.47 -8.62
C SER A 3 16.37 42.69 -7.35
N PRO A 4 15.48 43.16 -6.47
CA PRO A 4 15.06 42.35 -5.32
C PRO A 4 14.43 41.06 -5.85
N ALA A 5 14.82 39.95 -5.22
CA ALA A 5 14.17 38.66 -5.47
C ALA A 5 12.65 38.79 -5.28
N PRO A 6 11.83 38.13 -6.08
CA PRO A 6 10.39 38.16 -5.89
C PRO A 6 10.08 37.69 -4.45
N THR A 7 9.32 38.50 -3.73
CA THR A 7 8.78 38.12 -2.42
C THR A 7 7.91 36.88 -2.64
N ASP A 8 8.37 35.77 -2.06
CA ASP A 8 7.66 34.48 -2.04
C ASP A 8 6.20 34.72 -1.59
N PRO A 9 5.18 34.26 -2.32
CA PRO A 9 3.82 34.34 -1.83
C PRO A 9 3.79 33.62 -0.47
N MET A 10 3.29 34.30 0.57
CA MET A 10 3.26 33.79 1.95
C MET A 10 2.66 32.39 1.93
N ARG A 11 3.47 31.36 2.10
CA ARG A 11 2.99 29.99 2.25
C ARG A 11 2.08 29.92 3.45
N ILE A 12 0.88 29.39 3.26
CA ILE A 12 -0.02 29.12 4.37
C ILE A 12 0.57 27.94 5.13
N GLU A 13 0.94 28.11 6.38
CA GLU A 13 1.33 27.00 7.24
C GLU A 13 0.11 26.09 7.46
N ILE A 14 0.26 24.84 7.09
CA ILE A 14 -0.80 23.81 7.22
C ILE A 14 -0.94 23.47 8.72
N PRO A 15 -2.13 23.65 9.32
CA PRO A 15 -2.35 23.25 10.71
C PRO A 15 -2.26 21.71 10.85
N VAL A 16 -1.66 21.23 11.94
CA VAL A 16 -1.59 19.78 12.22
C VAL A 16 -2.98 19.14 12.26
N ALA A 17 -4.00 19.87 12.72
CA ALA A 17 -5.39 19.38 12.72
C ALA A 17 -5.85 18.91 11.34
N TRP A 18 -5.46 19.58 10.26
CA TRP A 18 -5.81 19.17 8.90
C TRP A 18 -5.18 17.83 8.49
N CYS A 19 -4.03 17.48 9.08
CA CYS A 19 -3.36 16.20 8.82
C CYS A 19 -3.98 15.04 9.62
N LEU A 20 -4.70 15.35 10.71
CA LEU A 20 -5.27 14.38 11.65
C LEU A 20 -6.79 14.26 11.53
N GLU A 21 -7.45 15.32 11.05
CA GLU A 21 -8.89 15.37 10.89
C GLU A 21 -9.30 14.97 9.48
N GLY A 22 -10.50 14.41 9.37
CA GLY A 22 -11.05 13.99 8.09
C GLY A 22 -11.49 12.54 8.09
N ARG A 23 -11.56 11.98 6.91
CA ARG A 23 -11.93 10.59 6.69
C ARG A 23 -11.08 9.97 5.61
N ASP A 24 -10.80 8.69 5.75
CA ASP A 24 -10.18 7.88 4.70
C ASP A 24 -11.28 7.21 3.87
N LEU A 25 -11.13 7.26 2.56
CA LEU A 25 -12.00 6.59 1.60
C LEU A 25 -11.24 5.42 1.00
N THR A 26 -11.83 4.23 1.04
CA THR A 26 -11.25 3.03 0.45
C THR A 26 -12.34 2.21 -0.25
N GLU A 27 -11.93 1.32 -1.14
CA GLU A 27 -12.75 0.27 -1.71
C GLU A 27 -14.11 0.72 -2.31
N PRO A 28 -14.14 1.69 -3.25
CA PRO A 28 -15.38 1.99 -3.95
C PRO A 28 -15.80 0.81 -4.84
N ARG A 29 -17.09 0.45 -4.78
CA ARG A 29 -17.71 -0.59 -5.61
C ARG A 29 -19.02 -0.09 -6.16
N MET A 30 -19.14 -0.04 -7.49
CA MET A 30 -20.41 0.24 -8.16
C MET A 30 -21.37 -0.92 -7.93
N SER A 31 -22.63 -0.62 -7.62
CA SER A 31 -23.68 -1.64 -7.59
C SER A 31 -23.87 -2.28 -8.97
N PRO A 32 -24.26 -3.57 -9.05
CA PRO A 32 -24.50 -4.24 -10.34
C PRO A 32 -25.52 -3.54 -11.24
N THR A 33 -26.46 -2.78 -10.66
CA THR A 33 -27.43 -1.98 -11.41
C THR A 33 -26.92 -0.61 -11.85
N GLY A 34 -25.67 -0.23 -11.49
CA GLY A 34 -25.10 1.08 -11.82
C GLY A 34 -25.72 2.27 -11.09
N THR A 35 -26.56 2.06 -10.08
CA THR A 35 -27.34 3.12 -9.42
C THR A 35 -26.62 3.78 -8.23
N HIS A 36 -25.77 3.03 -7.54
CA HIS A 36 -25.06 3.47 -6.33
C HIS A 36 -23.59 3.02 -6.34
N VAL A 37 -22.77 3.75 -5.62
CA VAL A 37 -21.42 3.33 -5.24
C VAL A 37 -21.39 3.09 -3.74
N ALA A 38 -20.99 1.90 -3.31
CA ALA A 38 -20.67 1.62 -1.92
C ALA A 38 -19.18 1.92 -1.69
N ILE A 39 -18.86 2.51 -0.54
CA ILE A 39 -17.50 2.96 -0.19
C ILE A 39 -17.22 2.58 1.25
N VAL A 40 -16.08 2.01 1.56
CA VAL A 40 -15.61 1.89 2.94
C VAL A 40 -15.05 3.24 3.37
N VAL A 41 -15.60 3.78 4.46
CA VAL A 41 -15.18 5.06 5.03
C VAL A 41 -14.72 4.83 6.47
N ARG A 42 -13.54 5.37 6.79
CA ARG A 42 -13.01 5.38 8.14
C ARG A 42 -12.93 6.81 8.66
N TRP A 43 -13.57 7.05 9.81
CA TRP A 43 -13.52 8.30 10.57
C TRP A 43 -12.74 8.06 11.86
N GLN A 44 -11.54 8.53 11.99
CA GLN A 44 -10.73 8.29 13.20
C GLN A 44 -10.78 6.81 13.65
N ARG A 45 -11.64 6.48 14.64
CA ARG A 45 -11.80 5.12 15.21
C ARG A 45 -13.02 4.36 14.70
N ALA A 46 -13.88 4.98 13.92
CA ALA A 46 -15.10 4.34 13.38
C ALA A 46 -14.93 3.99 11.91
N THR A 47 -15.44 2.83 11.52
CA THR A 47 -15.48 2.38 10.13
C THR A 47 -16.92 2.06 9.74
N GLY A 48 -17.32 2.40 8.53
CA GLY A 48 -18.64 2.07 7.98
C GLY A 48 -18.59 1.95 6.47
N ILE A 49 -19.61 1.30 5.90
CA ILE A 49 -19.86 1.30 4.46
C ILE A 49 -20.95 2.32 4.18
N VAL A 50 -20.66 3.24 3.27
CA VAL A 50 -21.53 4.36 2.87
C VAL A 50 -21.96 4.16 1.44
N LEU A 51 -23.22 4.45 1.14
CA LEU A 51 -23.77 4.47 -0.21
C LEU A 51 -23.86 5.90 -0.73
N ILE A 52 -23.48 6.10 -1.99
CA ILE A 52 -23.61 7.35 -2.72
C ILE A 52 -24.31 7.06 -4.04
N PRO A 53 -25.29 7.87 -4.49
CA PRO A 53 -25.84 7.73 -5.84
C PRO A 53 -24.74 7.83 -6.89
N ALA A 54 -24.78 7.02 -7.94
CA ALA A 54 -23.76 7.02 -9.01
C ALA A 54 -23.66 8.36 -9.74
N THR A 55 -24.70 9.19 -9.67
CA THR A 55 -24.76 10.56 -10.22
C THR A 55 -24.24 11.63 -9.25
N GLY A 56 -23.77 11.23 -8.08
CA GLY A 56 -23.46 12.12 -6.96
C GLY A 56 -24.71 12.47 -6.13
N GLY A 57 -24.50 12.98 -4.93
CA GLY A 57 -25.58 13.35 -4.03
C GLY A 57 -25.29 12.99 -2.57
N PRO A 58 -26.31 12.98 -1.71
CA PRO A 58 -26.13 12.73 -0.29
C PRO A 58 -25.66 11.30 -0.01
N GLU A 59 -24.73 11.18 0.89
CA GLU A 59 -24.23 9.91 1.41
C GLU A 59 -25.21 9.31 2.42
N ARG A 60 -25.33 7.98 2.41
CA ARG A 60 -26.12 7.23 3.39
C ARG A 60 -25.27 6.12 4.00
N LEU A 61 -25.10 6.15 5.33
CA LEU A 61 -24.47 5.04 6.04
C LEU A 61 -25.32 3.77 5.89
N LEU A 62 -24.71 2.69 5.42
CA LEU A 62 -25.37 1.40 5.23
C LEU A 62 -25.15 0.47 6.42
N THR A 63 -23.89 0.31 6.87
CA THR A 63 -23.55 -0.59 7.98
C THR A 63 -23.49 0.16 9.29
N THR A 64 -24.10 -0.40 10.35
CA THR A 64 -24.09 0.19 11.69
C THR A 64 -23.40 -0.71 12.71
N ALA A 65 -23.79 -1.98 12.77
CA ALA A 65 -23.19 -2.99 13.66
C ALA A 65 -23.49 -4.39 13.11
N PRO A 66 -22.49 -5.30 13.11
CA PRO A 66 -21.09 -5.05 13.47
C PRO A 66 -20.37 -4.16 12.44
N ALA A 67 -19.34 -3.44 12.87
CA ALA A 67 -18.56 -2.57 11.99
C ALA A 67 -17.79 -3.38 10.94
N PRO A 68 -17.64 -2.87 9.71
CA PRO A 68 -16.84 -3.53 8.69
C PRO A 68 -15.33 -3.49 9.03
N SER A 69 -14.60 -4.53 8.61
CA SER A 69 -13.15 -4.65 8.74
C SER A 69 -12.49 -4.26 7.40
N PRO A 70 -11.91 -3.05 7.28
CA PRO A 70 -11.35 -2.57 6.03
C PRO A 70 -10.07 -3.31 5.64
N GLY A 71 -9.75 -3.32 4.34
CA GLY A 71 -8.47 -3.79 3.83
C GLY A 71 -7.30 -2.87 4.20
N ARG A 72 -6.09 -3.25 3.77
CA ARG A 72 -4.84 -2.50 4.02
C ARG A 72 -4.46 -1.66 2.80
N GLY A 73 -4.00 -0.45 3.03
CA GLY A 73 -3.46 0.44 1.99
C GLY A 73 -4.46 0.73 0.87
N MET A 74 -4.01 0.60 -0.38
CA MET A 74 -4.84 0.69 -1.59
C MET A 74 -5.58 -0.63 -1.90
N GLY A 75 -5.49 -1.65 -1.03
CA GLY A 75 -6.25 -2.88 -1.11
C GLY A 75 -7.73 -2.71 -0.73
N GLY A 76 -8.43 -3.81 -0.69
CA GLY A 76 -9.83 -3.90 -0.33
C GLY A 76 -10.11 -5.23 0.36
N GLY A 77 -11.13 -5.95 -0.12
CA GLY A 77 -11.50 -7.25 0.42
C GLY A 77 -12.38 -7.15 1.65
N CYS A 78 -12.99 -5.98 1.88
CA CYS A 78 -13.97 -5.80 2.94
C CYS A 78 -15.35 -6.32 2.55
N PHE A 79 -15.78 -6.09 1.31
CA PHE A 79 -17.15 -6.42 0.90
C PHE A 79 -17.29 -6.70 -0.60
N ASP A 80 -18.42 -7.30 -0.95
CA ASP A 80 -18.91 -7.39 -2.33
C ASP A 80 -20.43 -7.22 -2.41
N TRP A 81 -20.95 -6.85 -3.58
CA TRP A 81 -22.37 -6.66 -3.82
C TRP A 81 -23.09 -7.99 -4.05
N LEU A 82 -24.33 -8.10 -3.59
CA LEU A 82 -25.26 -9.09 -4.12
C LEU A 82 -25.62 -8.74 -5.58
N PRO A 83 -25.73 -9.72 -6.48
CA PRO A 83 -25.88 -9.47 -7.92
C PRO A 83 -27.19 -8.74 -8.31
N ASP A 84 -28.22 -8.85 -7.50
CA ASP A 84 -29.49 -8.12 -7.65
C ASP A 84 -29.45 -6.70 -7.05
N ALA A 85 -28.31 -6.28 -6.50
CA ALA A 85 -28.11 -5.03 -5.78
C ALA A 85 -29.02 -4.86 -4.55
N SER A 86 -29.61 -5.92 -4.00
CA SER A 86 -30.47 -5.86 -2.79
C SER A 86 -29.68 -5.60 -1.50
N GLY A 87 -28.36 -5.81 -1.51
CA GLY A 87 -27.47 -5.66 -0.37
C GLY A 87 -26.01 -5.96 -0.71
N ILE A 88 -25.23 -6.09 0.35
CA ILE A 88 -23.81 -6.45 0.28
C ILE A 88 -23.49 -7.61 1.23
N VAL A 89 -22.47 -8.37 0.92
CA VAL A 89 -21.77 -9.26 1.86
C VAL A 89 -20.50 -8.59 2.30
N TYR A 90 -20.22 -8.53 3.61
CA TYR A 90 -19.02 -7.87 4.12
C TYR A 90 -18.37 -8.64 5.26
N VAL A 91 -17.08 -8.44 5.44
CA VAL A 91 -16.31 -8.91 6.59
C VAL A 91 -16.43 -7.89 7.71
N ALA A 92 -16.83 -8.34 8.89
CA ALA A 92 -16.92 -7.50 10.07
C ALA A 92 -15.69 -7.61 10.98
N VAL A 93 -15.60 -6.71 11.95
CA VAL A 93 -14.48 -6.66 12.91
C VAL A 93 -14.37 -7.89 13.83
N ASP A 94 -15.42 -8.72 13.87
CA ASP A 94 -15.42 -10.02 14.55
C ASP A 94 -14.77 -11.14 13.71
N GLY A 95 -14.32 -10.83 12.50
CA GLY A 95 -13.71 -11.78 11.56
C GLY A 95 -14.72 -12.57 10.72
N GLU A 96 -16.01 -12.42 10.95
CA GLU A 96 -17.05 -13.20 10.29
C GLU A 96 -17.64 -12.49 9.07
N LEU A 97 -18.26 -13.26 8.17
CA LEU A 97 -19.05 -12.74 7.07
C LEU A 97 -20.46 -12.37 7.51
N TRP A 98 -20.91 -11.23 7.05
CA TRP A 98 -22.25 -10.70 7.29
C TRP A 98 -22.90 -10.28 5.97
N CYS A 99 -24.19 -10.49 5.84
CA CYS A 99 -25.01 -9.97 4.75
C CYS A 99 -25.82 -8.76 5.27
N GLN A 100 -25.63 -7.59 4.65
CA GLN A 100 -26.34 -6.36 4.96
C GLN A 100 -27.26 -6.00 3.80
N PRO A 101 -28.58 -6.16 3.94
CA PRO A 101 -29.53 -5.67 2.94
C PRO A 101 -29.54 -4.14 2.89
N LEU A 102 -29.95 -3.55 1.77
CA LEU A 102 -30.08 -2.08 1.65
C LEU A 102 -31.11 -1.50 2.64
N ALA A 103 -32.07 -2.31 3.06
CA ALA A 103 -33.05 -1.99 4.10
C ALA A 103 -33.27 -3.20 5.00
N GLY A 104 -33.07 -3.03 6.30
CA GLY A 104 -33.21 -4.11 7.28
C GLY A 104 -31.95 -4.34 8.12
N ALA A 105 -32.03 -5.31 9.00
CA ALA A 105 -30.91 -5.68 9.88
C ALA A 105 -29.90 -6.59 9.15
N PRO A 106 -28.61 -6.52 9.50
CA PRO A 106 -27.62 -7.45 8.99
C PRO A 106 -27.85 -8.87 9.52
N ARG A 107 -27.40 -9.85 8.74
CA ARG A 107 -27.45 -11.28 9.08
C ARG A 107 -26.05 -11.88 8.96
N GLN A 108 -25.63 -12.60 9.99
CA GLN A 108 -24.37 -13.33 10.00
C GLN A 108 -24.44 -14.55 9.06
N LEU A 109 -23.40 -14.76 8.27
CA LEU A 109 -23.29 -15.89 7.32
C LEU A 109 -22.38 -17.00 7.85
N THR A 110 -21.36 -16.65 8.63
CA THR A 110 -20.36 -17.61 9.14
C THR A 110 -20.22 -17.52 10.66
N THR A 111 -19.72 -18.62 11.23
CA THR A 111 -19.33 -18.74 12.64
C THR A 111 -18.00 -19.50 12.72
N PHE A 112 -17.00 -19.09 11.91
CA PHE A 112 -15.72 -19.77 11.86
C PHE A 112 -14.87 -19.52 13.13
N GLY A 113 -15.08 -18.39 13.82
CA GLY A 113 -14.21 -17.92 14.89
C GLY A 113 -12.80 -17.61 14.38
N ARG A 114 -12.70 -17.26 13.09
CA ARG A 114 -11.48 -17.05 12.32
C ARG A 114 -11.66 -15.85 11.40
N GLU A 115 -10.56 -15.33 10.86
CA GLU A 115 -10.61 -14.09 10.07
C GLU A 115 -10.96 -14.36 8.60
N CYS A 116 -12.17 -13.96 8.18
CA CYS A 116 -12.58 -13.91 6.79
C CYS A 116 -12.00 -12.67 6.08
N ARG A 117 -11.70 -12.81 4.78
CA ARG A 117 -11.21 -11.72 3.91
C ARG A 117 -11.62 -11.92 2.46
N ALA A 118 -11.69 -10.81 1.71
CA ALA A 118 -11.88 -10.77 0.26
C ALA A 118 -13.09 -11.58 -0.25
N PRO A 119 -14.32 -11.30 0.20
CA PRO A 119 -15.50 -11.98 -0.30
C PRO A 119 -15.71 -11.68 -1.79
N SER A 120 -16.09 -12.72 -2.55
CA SER A 120 -16.53 -12.64 -3.95
C SER A 120 -17.87 -13.36 -4.08
N VAL A 121 -18.93 -12.62 -4.29
CA VAL A 121 -20.30 -13.16 -4.42
C VAL A 121 -20.47 -13.80 -5.79
N SER A 122 -21.09 -14.98 -5.84
CA SER A 122 -21.40 -15.65 -7.11
C SER A 122 -22.42 -14.82 -7.93
N PRO A 123 -22.28 -14.79 -9.27
CA PRO A 123 -23.22 -14.06 -10.14
C PRO A 123 -24.68 -14.48 -10.01
N ASP A 124 -24.97 -15.70 -9.58
CA ASP A 124 -26.33 -16.17 -9.28
C ASP A 124 -26.81 -15.82 -7.86
N GLY A 125 -25.93 -15.26 -7.01
CA GLY A 125 -26.24 -14.85 -5.64
C GLY A 125 -26.36 -15.99 -4.63
N SER A 126 -26.09 -17.24 -5.01
CA SER A 126 -26.34 -18.39 -4.15
C SER A 126 -25.25 -18.63 -3.10
N PHE A 127 -24.02 -18.20 -3.37
CA PHE A 127 -22.89 -18.36 -2.45
C PHE A 127 -21.86 -17.22 -2.55
N VAL A 128 -20.94 -17.21 -1.62
CA VAL A 128 -19.75 -16.35 -1.56
C VAL A 128 -18.50 -17.22 -1.49
N VAL A 129 -17.48 -16.89 -2.26
CA VAL A 129 -16.12 -17.43 -2.06
C VAL A 129 -15.34 -16.44 -1.22
N VAL A 130 -14.64 -16.92 -0.19
CA VAL A 130 -13.94 -16.10 0.79
C VAL A 130 -12.64 -16.75 1.22
N VAL A 131 -11.65 -15.95 1.58
CA VAL A 131 -10.41 -16.42 2.21
C VAL A 131 -10.57 -16.41 3.72
N VAL A 132 -10.09 -17.47 4.39
CA VAL A 132 -10.07 -17.60 5.85
C VAL A 132 -8.62 -17.69 6.33
N ASP A 133 -8.23 -16.87 7.30
CA ASP A 133 -6.88 -16.78 7.88
C ASP A 133 -5.77 -16.64 6.83
N GLU A 134 -6.05 -15.92 5.74
CA GLU A 134 -5.12 -15.72 4.62
C GLU A 134 -4.65 -17.01 3.91
N ALA A 135 -5.22 -18.17 4.24
CA ALA A 135 -4.70 -19.49 3.86
C ALA A 135 -5.71 -20.40 3.15
N GLU A 136 -6.96 -20.32 3.53
CA GLU A 136 -7.98 -21.26 3.07
C GLU A 136 -9.02 -20.54 2.24
N VAL A 137 -9.48 -21.17 1.16
CA VAL A 137 -10.55 -20.65 0.30
C VAL A 137 -11.81 -21.45 0.55
N TRP A 138 -12.87 -20.76 0.94
CA TRP A 138 -14.15 -21.37 1.30
C TRP A 138 -15.28 -20.85 0.45
N GLN A 139 -16.21 -21.74 0.06
CA GLN A 139 -17.53 -21.45 -0.47
C GLN A 139 -18.52 -21.39 0.70
N VAL A 140 -19.24 -20.28 0.86
CA VAL A 140 -20.22 -20.05 1.93
C VAL A 140 -21.57 -19.76 1.32
N PRO A 141 -22.65 -20.47 1.66
CA PRO A 141 -24.00 -20.16 1.18
C PRO A 141 -24.45 -18.76 1.61
N VAL A 142 -25.11 -18.03 0.71
CA VAL A 142 -25.72 -16.72 1.07
C VAL A 142 -27.03 -16.92 1.82
N GLU A 143 -27.84 -17.91 1.46
CA GLU A 143 -29.07 -18.22 2.19
C GLU A 143 -28.82 -19.30 3.25
N ASP A 144 -29.43 -19.11 4.41
CA ASP A 144 -29.38 -20.09 5.50
C ASP A 144 -30.37 -21.24 5.18
N THR A 145 -29.93 -22.17 4.38
CA THR A 145 -30.65 -23.42 4.15
C THR A 145 -30.01 -24.50 5.01
N ALA A 146 -30.76 -25.17 5.86
CA ALA A 146 -30.27 -26.23 6.78
C ALA A 146 -29.55 -27.40 6.06
N GLU A 147 -29.48 -27.38 4.73
CA GLU A 147 -28.90 -28.40 3.86
C GLU A 147 -27.52 -28.02 3.29
N GLN A 148 -27.07 -26.77 3.44
CA GLN A 148 -25.80 -26.29 2.84
C GLN A 148 -24.83 -25.76 3.88
N ALA A 149 -23.81 -26.54 4.20
CA ALA A 149 -22.67 -26.11 5.02
C ALA A 149 -21.58 -25.46 4.15
N PRO A 150 -20.75 -24.57 4.71
CA PRO A 150 -19.56 -24.08 4.02
C PRO A 150 -18.66 -25.23 3.52
N VAL A 151 -18.08 -25.06 2.34
CA VAL A 151 -17.21 -26.05 1.69
C VAL A 151 -15.84 -25.44 1.41
N ARG A 152 -14.77 -26.12 1.82
CA ARG A 152 -13.40 -25.72 1.51
C ARG A 152 -13.09 -26.06 0.05
N LEU A 153 -12.50 -25.12 -0.68
CA LEU A 153 -12.21 -25.22 -2.11
C LEU A 153 -10.73 -25.49 -2.41
N ASP A 154 -9.81 -25.04 -1.55
CA ASP A 154 -8.37 -25.29 -1.70
C ASP A 154 -7.98 -26.68 -1.16
N ASP A 155 -6.76 -27.14 -1.48
CA ASP A 155 -6.20 -28.43 -1.05
C ASP A 155 -5.20 -28.32 0.12
N GLY A 156 -4.89 -27.09 0.54
CA GLY A 156 -3.94 -26.79 1.61
C GLY A 156 -2.47 -26.82 1.20
N ASP A 157 -2.16 -26.95 -0.09
CA ASP A 157 -0.78 -26.95 -0.59
C ASP A 157 -0.15 -25.54 -0.55
N ASP A 158 -0.98 -24.48 -0.70
CA ASP A 158 -0.55 -23.11 -0.59
C ASP A 158 -0.67 -22.62 0.85
N ALA A 159 0.38 -22.00 1.37
CA ALA A 159 0.36 -21.42 2.72
C ALA A 159 -0.49 -20.15 2.79
N PHE A 160 -0.61 -19.43 1.66
CA PHE A 160 -1.39 -18.21 1.53
C PHE A 160 -2.25 -18.24 0.28
N CYS A 161 -3.48 -17.74 0.41
CA CYS A 161 -4.45 -17.60 -0.68
C CYS A 161 -5.04 -16.20 -0.67
N PHE A 162 -5.00 -15.48 -1.80
CA PHE A 162 -5.49 -14.11 -1.93
C PHE A 162 -6.42 -13.93 -3.12
N ASP A 163 -7.29 -12.93 -3.05
CA ASP A 163 -8.09 -12.39 -4.15
C ASP A 163 -8.96 -13.42 -4.88
N PRO A 164 -9.81 -14.20 -4.17
CA PRO A 164 -10.72 -15.12 -4.82
C PRO A 164 -11.73 -14.39 -5.70
N HIS A 165 -12.05 -14.96 -6.85
CA HIS A 165 -13.05 -14.40 -7.76
C HIS A 165 -13.87 -15.53 -8.41
N VAL A 166 -15.19 -15.35 -8.42
CA VAL A 166 -16.12 -16.29 -9.05
C VAL A 166 -16.39 -15.88 -10.50
N GLY A 167 -16.34 -16.83 -11.42
CA GLY A 167 -16.63 -16.59 -12.83
C GLY A 167 -18.09 -16.30 -13.12
N ALA A 168 -18.37 -15.71 -14.29
CA ALA A 168 -19.71 -15.33 -14.73
C ALA A 168 -20.69 -16.50 -14.82
N ASP A 169 -20.17 -17.73 -14.91
CA ASP A 169 -20.95 -18.97 -14.96
C ASP A 169 -21.37 -19.49 -13.56
N SER A 170 -20.94 -18.84 -12.47
CA SER A 170 -21.09 -19.29 -11.08
C SER A 170 -20.49 -20.68 -10.79
N VAL A 171 -19.59 -21.17 -11.66
CA VAL A 171 -18.98 -22.51 -11.55
C VAL A 171 -17.47 -22.42 -11.42
N GLY A 172 -16.81 -21.53 -12.14
CA GLY A 172 -15.37 -21.32 -12.05
C GLY A 172 -15.00 -20.44 -10.86
N ALA A 173 -13.98 -20.82 -10.10
CA ALA A 173 -13.34 -19.95 -9.12
C ALA A 173 -11.84 -19.82 -9.41
N VAL A 174 -11.27 -18.68 -9.08
CA VAL A 174 -9.83 -18.36 -9.23
C VAL A 174 -9.33 -17.59 -8.02
N TRP A 175 -8.07 -17.79 -7.64
CA TRP A 175 -7.38 -17.02 -6.62
C TRP A 175 -5.86 -17.04 -6.85
N SER A 176 -5.11 -16.22 -6.12
CA SER A 176 -3.64 -16.30 -6.06
C SER A 176 -3.21 -17.16 -4.89
N GLY A 177 -2.20 -18.04 -5.10
CA GLY A 177 -1.60 -18.87 -4.06
C GLY A 177 -0.08 -18.75 -4.05
N TRP A 178 0.54 -18.89 -2.87
CA TRP A 178 2.00 -19.00 -2.72
C TRP A 178 2.36 -19.60 -1.36
N SER A 179 3.64 -19.97 -1.22
CA SER A 179 4.18 -20.52 0.03
C SER A 179 5.58 -19.98 0.33
N PRO A 180 5.94 -19.87 1.61
CA PRO A 180 7.30 -19.56 2.03
C PRO A 180 8.34 -20.50 1.40
N PRO A 181 9.61 -20.03 1.22
CA PRO A 181 10.14 -18.74 1.68
C PRO A 181 9.79 -17.56 0.78
N SER A 182 9.08 -17.77 -0.32
CA SER A 182 8.74 -16.71 -1.28
C SER A 182 7.69 -15.76 -0.71
N MET A 183 7.85 -14.46 -1.00
CA MET A 183 6.79 -13.48 -0.85
C MET A 183 5.85 -13.50 -2.07
N PRO A 184 4.63 -12.93 -1.98
CA PRO A 184 3.69 -12.98 -3.10
C PRO A 184 4.22 -12.34 -4.39
N TRP A 185 5.04 -11.31 -4.28
CA TRP A 185 5.70 -10.65 -5.42
C TRP A 185 6.90 -11.41 -5.99
N ASP A 186 7.31 -12.52 -5.36
CA ASP A 186 8.41 -13.36 -5.86
C ASP A 186 7.88 -14.54 -6.67
N ALA A 187 6.81 -15.22 -6.21
CA ALA A 187 6.44 -16.51 -6.76
C ALA A 187 4.94 -16.85 -6.70
N ALA A 188 4.04 -15.91 -6.39
CA ALA A 188 2.61 -16.21 -6.41
C ALA A 188 2.15 -16.70 -7.79
N HIS A 189 1.19 -17.62 -7.80
CA HIS A 189 0.61 -18.23 -8.97
C HIS A 189 -0.92 -18.17 -8.95
N VAL A 190 -1.55 -18.36 -10.09
CA VAL A 190 -3.00 -18.50 -10.20
C VAL A 190 -3.40 -19.92 -9.86
N VAL A 191 -4.46 -20.07 -9.08
CA VAL A 191 -5.15 -21.33 -8.82
C VAL A 191 -6.57 -21.23 -9.37
N THR A 192 -7.00 -22.19 -10.17
CA THR A 192 -8.37 -22.28 -10.69
C THR A 192 -9.02 -23.60 -10.29
N THR A 193 -10.33 -23.58 -10.05
CA THR A 193 -11.13 -24.77 -9.77
C THR A 193 -12.55 -24.66 -10.31
N ARG A 194 -13.26 -25.77 -10.33
CA ARG A 194 -14.71 -25.81 -10.57
C ARG A 194 -15.44 -26.08 -9.26
N ILE A 195 -16.34 -25.18 -8.92
CA ILE A 195 -17.21 -25.27 -7.75
C ILE A 195 -18.24 -26.40 -7.97
N GLY A 196 -18.59 -27.11 -6.89
CA GLY A 196 -19.56 -28.21 -6.93
C GLY A 196 -18.95 -29.60 -7.21
N SER A 197 -17.64 -29.70 -7.44
CA SER A 197 -16.93 -30.97 -7.43
C SER A 197 -16.78 -31.52 -6.01
N ARG A 198 -16.93 -32.87 -5.84
CA ARG A 198 -16.73 -33.49 -4.51
C ARG A 198 -15.27 -33.48 -4.04
N THR A 199 -14.34 -33.39 -4.97
CA THR A 199 -12.91 -33.21 -4.72
C THR A 199 -12.45 -32.01 -5.53
N PRO A 200 -11.71 -31.05 -4.93
CA PRO A 200 -11.17 -29.93 -5.70
C PRO A 200 -10.31 -30.43 -6.86
N ASP A 201 -10.63 -29.97 -8.07
CA ASP A 201 -9.80 -30.18 -9.27
C ASP A 201 -9.05 -28.88 -9.53
N LEU A 202 -7.88 -28.74 -8.92
CA LEU A 202 -7.10 -27.52 -8.89
C LEU A 202 -6.08 -27.50 -10.03
N THR A 203 -6.10 -26.43 -10.79
CA THR A 203 -5.03 -26.13 -11.76
C THR A 203 -4.24 -24.93 -11.28
N ARG A 204 -2.90 -25.07 -11.21
CA ARG A 204 -1.97 -24.01 -10.84
C ARG A 204 -1.18 -23.55 -12.06
N TRP A 205 -1.08 -22.22 -12.24
CA TRP A 205 -0.39 -21.65 -13.38
C TRP A 205 0.33 -20.34 -12.98
N ARG A 206 1.52 -20.18 -13.51
CA ARG A 206 2.25 -18.89 -13.57
C ARG A 206 3.26 -18.92 -14.72
N PRO A 207 3.64 -17.77 -15.29
CA PRO A 207 4.79 -17.69 -16.19
C PRO A 207 6.08 -18.10 -15.46
N ALA A 208 7.05 -18.59 -16.22
CA ALA A 208 8.36 -18.91 -15.65
C ALA A 208 9.00 -17.67 -15.04
N ASP A 209 9.54 -17.81 -13.82
CA ASP A 209 10.22 -16.74 -13.09
C ASP A 209 9.40 -15.44 -12.97
N ALA A 210 8.10 -15.56 -12.70
CA ALA A 210 7.18 -14.44 -12.51
C ALA A 210 6.34 -14.63 -11.26
N ALA A 211 5.76 -13.54 -10.78
CA ALA A 211 4.72 -13.52 -9.75
C ALA A 211 3.41 -13.00 -10.34
N VAL A 212 2.29 -13.61 -9.94
CA VAL A 212 0.96 -13.28 -10.45
C VAL A 212 0.10 -12.74 -9.32
N GLN A 213 -0.69 -11.71 -9.60
CA GLN A 213 -1.63 -11.11 -8.64
C GLN A 213 -2.95 -10.72 -9.30
N GLN A 214 -3.98 -10.50 -8.47
CA GLN A 214 -5.29 -10.00 -8.87
C GLN A 214 -5.97 -10.84 -9.98
N PRO A 215 -5.98 -12.19 -9.93
CA PRO A 215 -6.64 -12.98 -10.95
C PRO A 215 -8.14 -12.76 -10.93
N ARG A 216 -8.76 -12.56 -12.11
CA ARG A 216 -10.21 -12.35 -12.25
C ARG A 216 -10.72 -12.90 -13.56
N TRP A 217 -11.88 -13.52 -13.50
CA TRP A 217 -12.62 -13.86 -14.70
C TRP A 217 -13.25 -12.60 -15.31
N CYS A 218 -13.05 -12.40 -16.60
CA CYS A 218 -13.80 -11.41 -17.38
C CYS A 218 -15.19 -11.94 -17.71
N THR A 219 -16.09 -11.07 -18.14
CA THR A 219 -17.47 -11.43 -18.52
C THR A 219 -17.55 -12.36 -19.73
N ASP A 220 -16.54 -12.32 -20.63
CA ASP A 220 -16.40 -13.19 -21.79
C ASP A 220 -15.81 -14.57 -21.44
N GLY A 221 -15.50 -14.84 -20.17
CA GLY A 221 -14.91 -16.08 -19.68
C GLY A 221 -13.38 -16.13 -19.80
N SER A 222 -12.72 -15.11 -20.33
CA SER A 222 -11.26 -15.01 -20.33
C SER A 222 -10.72 -14.73 -18.93
N LEU A 223 -9.49 -15.16 -18.64
CA LEU A 223 -8.83 -14.95 -17.35
C LEU A 223 -7.89 -13.74 -17.43
N ALA A 224 -8.16 -12.72 -16.64
CA ALA A 224 -7.27 -11.58 -16.49
C ALA A 224 -6.45 -11.69 -15.21
N CYS A 225 -5.21 -11.22 -15.24
CA CYS A 225 -4.33 -11.11 -14.07
C CYS A 225 -3.25 -10.05 -14.32
N VAL A 226 -2.49 -9.73 -13.29
CA VAL A 226 -1.26 -8.94 -13.42
C VAL A 226 -0.09 -9.87 -13.14
N HIS A 227 0.97 -9.80 -13.96
CA HIS A 227 2.24 -10.47 -13.66
C HIS A 227 3.45 -9.73 -14.22
N ASP A 228 4.64 -10.07 -13.74
CA ASP A 228 5.89 -9.35 -14.00
C ASP A 228 6.86 -10.10 -14.94
N ALA A 229 6.36 -11.04 -15.75
CA ALA A 229 7.19 -11.82 -16.69
C ALA A 229 7.94 -10.96 -17.72
N SER A 230 7.44 -9.76 -18.04
CA SER A 230 8.10 -8.77 -18.90
C SER A 230 9.22 -8.01 -18.19
N GLY A 231 9.39 -8.17 -16.89
CA GLY A 231 10.20 -7.31 -16.03
C GLY A 231 9.42 -6.15 -15.38
N TRP A 232 8.14 -6.03 -15.69
CA TRP A 232 7.22 -5.02 -15.18
C TRP A 232 5.87 -5.65 -14.87
N LEU A 233 5.19 -5.21 -13.82
CA LEU A 233 3.82 -5.64 -13.52
C LEU A 233 2.87 -5.10 -14.58
N ASN A 234 2.52 -5.91 -15.56
CA ASN A 234 1.56 -5.57 -16.60
C ASN A 234 0.30 -6.43 -16.49
N VAL A 235 -0.82 -5.91 -17.02
CA VAL A 235 -2.10 -6.64 -17.10
C VAL A 235 -2.09 -7.57 -18.30
N TYR A 236 -2.52 -8.79 -18.07
CA TYR A 236 -2.66 -9.84 -19.10
C TYR A 236 -4.09 -10.38 -19.11
N VAL A 237 -4.54 -10.79 -20.28
CA VAL A 237 -5.78 -11.54 -20.47
C VAL A 237 -5.45 -12.77 -21.30
N ASP A 238 -5.76 -13.98 -20.79
CA ASP A 238 -5.37 -15.27 -21.38
C ASP A 238 -3.89 -15.30 -21.79
N ASP A 239 -3.00 -14.86 -20.87
CA ASP A 239 -1.54 -14.78 -21.04
C ASP A 239 -1.06 -13.84 -22.19
N GLN A 240 -1.94 -12.95 -22.66
CA GLN A 240 -1.59 -11.92 -23.62
C GLN A 240 -1.57 -10.56 -22.93
N ALA A 241 -0.43 -9.85 -22.98
CA ALA A 241 -0.34 -8.50 -22.44
C ALA A 241 -1.36 -7.59 -23.12
N VAL A 242 -2.21 -6.90 -22.34
CA VAL A 242 -3.17 -5.95 -22.91
C VAL A 242 -2.47 -4.67 -23.39
N ALA A 243 -1.38 -4.29 -22.69
CA ALA A 243 -0.47 -3.22 -23.04
C ALA A 243 0.90 -3.58 -22.45
N ALA A 244 1.86 -3.98 -23.29
CA ALA A 244 3.23 -4.25 -22.84
C ALA A 244 3.98 -2.91 -22.68
N GLU A 245 4.26 -2.51 -21.44
CA GLU A 245 4.88 -1.23 -21.11
C GLU A 245 6.01 -1.41 -20.10
N GLU A 246 7.06 -0.58 -20.19
CA GLU A 246 8.08 -0.44 -19.17
C GLU A 246 7.58 0.50 -18.05
N ALA A 247 6.46 0.11 -17.45
CA ALA A 247 5.80 0.81 -16.36
C ALA A 247 4.98 -0.19 -15.52
N GLU A 248 4.78 0.11 -14.26
CA GLU A 248 3.98 -0.76 -13.39
C GLU A 248 2.48 -0.48 -13.55
N GLN A 249 1.71 -1.52 -13.79
CA GLN A 249 0.25 -1.47 -13.83
C GLN A 249 -0.40 -2.00 -12.54
N ALA A 250 0.41 -2.28 -11.52
CA ALA A 250 0.00 -2.62 -10.16
C ALA A 250 1.10 -2.25 -9.16
N GLY A 251 0.78 -2.36 -7.86
CA GLY A 251 1.75 -2.29 -6.76
C GLY A 251 2.03 -3.67 -6.18
N PRO A 252 2.94 -3.78 -5.18
CA PRO A 252 3.23 -5.04 -4.49
C PRO A 252 2.02 -5.53 -3.69
N THR A 253 1.89 -6.84 -3.55
CA THR A 253 0.76 -7.49 -2.89
C THR A 253 0.97 -7.58 -1.38
N TRP A 254 0.85 -6.46 -0.67
CA TRP A 254 0.89 -6.42 0.79
C TRP A 254 -0.43 -6.79 1.46
N GLY A 255 -1.50 -6.93 0.69
CA GLY A 255 -2.83 -7.27 1.17
C GLY A 255 -3.78 -7.60 0.04
N MET A 256 -4.93 -8.15 0.41
CA MET A 256 -5.98 -8.58 -0.51
C MET A 256 -6.78 -7.43 -1.09
N GLY A 257 -7.57 -7.73 -2.11
CA GLY A 257 -8.59 -6.86 -2.67
C GLY A 257 -8.06 -5.69 -3.48
N GLN A 258 -6.82 -5.74 -3.94
CA GLN A 258 -6.30 -4.78 -4.90
C GLN A 258 -7.08 -4.88 -6.22
N ARG A 259 -7.35 -3.73 -6.85
CA ARG A 259 -7.98 -3.63 -8.17
C ARG A 259 -7.29 -2.52 -8.96
N SER A 260 -6.17 -2.87 -9.57
CA SER A 260 -5.41 -1.95 -10.43
C SER A 260 -5.91 -1.92 -11.86
N TYR A 261 -6.79 -2.85 -12.24
CA TYR A 261 -7.43 -2.90 -13.55
C TYR A 261 -8.91 -3.30 -13.45
N ALA A 262 -9.66 -3.03 -14.52
CA ALA A 262 -11.03 -3.47 -14.71
C ALA A 262 -11.31 -3.67 -16.20
N SER A 263 -11.93 -4.78 -16.57
CA SER A 263 -12.43 -5.04 -17.93
C SER A 263 -13.79 -4.39 -18.12
N SER A 264 -14.07 -3.88 -19.33
CA SER A 264 -15.40 -3.44 -19.71
C SER A 264 -16.39 -4.62 -19.73
N PRO A 265 -17.70 -4.38 -19.51
CA PRO A 265 -18.71 -5.45 -19.51
C PRO A 265 -18.81 -6.24 -20.81
N ASP A 266 -18.48 -5.62 -21.95
CA ASP A 266 -18.43 -6.25 -23.26
C ASP A 266 -17.10 -6.96 -23.56
N GLY A 267 -16.10 -6.81 -22.69
CA GLY A 267 -14.75 -7.36 -22.86
C GLY A 267 -13.89 -6.65 -23.92
N GLU A 268 -14.37 -5.56 -24.52
CA GLU A 268 -13.61 -4.85 -25.59
C GLU A 268 -12.46 -4.01 -25.04
N PHE A 269 -12.59 -3.49 -23.82
CA PHE A 269 -11.62 -2.60 -23.19
C PHE A 269 -11.13 -3.14 -21.85
N VAL A 270 -9.91 -2.75 -21.49
CA VAL A 270 -9.37 -2.86 -20.12
C VAL A 270 -8.89 -1.48 -19.68
N ALA A 271 -9.42 -0.99 -18.55
CA ALA A 271 -8.87 0.16 -17.86
C ALA A 271 -7.83 -0.32 -16.84
N PHE A 272 -6.71 0.40 -16.70
CA PHE A 272 -5.67 0.07 -15.75
C PHE A 272 -4.97 1.31 -15.17
N ALA A 273 -4.55 1.21 -13.92
CA ALA A 273 -3.65 2.18 -13.29
C ALA A 273 -2.22 1.94 -13.81
N ARG A 274 -1.49 3.02 -14.11
CA ARG A 274 -0.10 2.97 -14.53
C ARG A 274 0.73 3.88 -13.64
N SER A 275 1.84 3.37 -13.09
CA SER A 275 2.83 4.14 -12.35
C SER A 275 4.08 4.34 -13.20
N GLU A 276 4.43 5.60 -13.42
CA GLU A 276 5.66 6.02 -14.11
C GLU A 276 6.59 6.65 -13.09
N ARG A 277 7.48 5.85 -12.49
CA ARG A 277 8.42 6.33 -11.44
C ARG A 277 7.70 7.03 -10.26
N GLY A 278 6.55 6.48 -9.87
CA GLY A 278 5.69 7.01 -8.82
C GLY A 278 4.60 7.99 -9.28
N PHE A 279 4.62 8.47 -10.53
CA PHE A 279 3.56 9.33 -11.06
C PHE A 279 2.43 8.49 -11.68
N GLY A 280 1.25 8.56 -11.08
CA GLY A 280 0.11 7.75 -11.49
C GLY A 280 -0.60 8.27 -12.74
N ARG A 281 -1.14 7.32 -13.53
CA ARG A 281 -2.03 7.54 -14.68
C ARG A 281 -3.18 6.55 -14.64
N LEU A 282 -4.33 6.95 -15.14
CA LEU A 282 -5.39 6.03 -15.54
C LEU A 282 -5.33 5.88 -17.05
N CYS A 283 -5.23 4.65 -17.53
CA CYS A 283 -5.20 4.31 -18.94
C CYS A 283 -6.37 3.39 -19.29
N ALA A 284 -6.77 3.38 -20.54
CA ALA A 284 -7.68 2.42 -21.12
C ALA A 284 -7.11 1.88 -22.43
N VAL A 285 -7.19 0.58 -22.65
CA VAL A 285 -6.72 -0.09 -23.86
C VAL A 285 -7.86 -0.82 -24.56
N GLU A 286 -7.96 -0.65 -25.86
CA GLU A 286 -8.84 -1.46 -26.72
C GLU A 286 -8.14 -2.79 -27.01
N ARG A 287 -8.67 -3.92 -26.48
CA ARG A 287 -8.04 -5.25 -26.55
C ARG A 287 -7.73 -5.70 -27.99
N ARG A 288 -8.63 -5.43 -28.92
CA ARG A 288 -8.49 -5.86 -30.31
C ARG A 288 -7.34 -5.15 -31.05
N THR A 289 -7.07 -3.89 -30.74
CA THR A 289 -6.09 -3.06 -31.45
C THR A 289 -4.80 -2.84 -30.67
N GLY A 290 -4.81 -3.05 -29.36
CA GLY A 290 -3.73 -2.67 -28.45
C GLY A 290 -3.56 -1.15 -28.27
N ARG A 291 -4.53 -0.34 -28.76
CA ARG A 291 -4.46 1.11 -28.66
C ARG A 291 -4.72 1.57 -27.23
N VAL A 292 -3.68 2.11 -26.59
CA VAL A 292 -3.75 2.71 -25.27
C VAL A 292 -4.13 4.18 -25.35
N ARG A 293 -5.02 4.60 -24.47
CA ARG A 293 -5.39 5.99 -24.22
C ARG A 293 -5.07 6.36 -22.77
N GLU A 294 -4.32 7.43 -22.53
CA GLU A 294 -4.25 8.04 -21.20
C GLU A 294 -5.57 8.79 -20.94
N VAL A 295 -6.27 8.40 -19.89
CA VAL A 295 -7.59 8.93 -19.51
C VAL A 295 -7.42 10.08 -18.52
N ALA A 296 -6.62 9.89 -17.47
CA ALA A 296 -6.46 10.85 -16.40
C ALA A 296 -5.09 10.75 -15.72
N ARG A 297 -4.67 11.87 -15.11
CA ARG A 297 -3.48 11.94 -14.25
C ARG A 297 -3.85 11.78 -12.78
N GLY A 298 -2.90 11.29 -12.01
CA GLY A 298 -2.99 10.96 -10.61
C GLY A 298 -2.94 9.45 -10.37
N VAL A 299 -2.64 9.06 -9.16
CA VAL A 299 -2.67 7.67 -8.73
C VAL A 299 -4.12 7.21 -8.68
N HIS A 300 -4.39 6.08 -9.32
CA HIS A 300 -5.71 5.44 -9.35
C HIS A 300 -5.60 4.03 -8.79
N GLY A 301 -6.67 3.56 -8.20
CA GLY A 301 -6.80 2.20 -7.71
C GLY A 301 -8.25 1.85 -7.44
N GLN A 302 -8.50 0.61 -7.06
CA GLN A 302 -9.84 0.11 -6.79
C GLN A 302 -10.79 0.32 -7.98
N LEU A 303 -10.30 0.01 -9.18
CA LEU A 303 -11.06 0.16 -10.41
C LEU A 303 -12.23 -0.83 -10.44
N GLY A 304 -13.41 -0.35 -10.84
CA GLY A 304 -14.61 -1.15 -11.05
C GLY A 304 -15.41 -0.61 -12.23
N TRP A 305 -15.76 -1.46 -13.20
CA TRP A 305 -16.47 -1.07 -14.42
C TRP A 305 -17.84 -1.74 -14.48
N VAL A 306 -18.91 -0.95 -14.52
CA VAL A 306 -20.29 -1.44 -14.66
C VAL A 306 -21.02 -0.58 -15.68
N GLY A 307 -21.60 -1.20 -16.71
CA GLY A 307 -22.24 -0.48 -17.82
C GLY A 307 -21.27 0.49 -18.49
N GLU A 308 -21.67 1.75 -18.57
CA GLU A 308 -20.84 2.84 -19.15
C GLU A 308 -20.10 3.66 -18.08
N VAL A 309 -19.92 3.15 -16.87
CA VAL A 309 -19.28 3.87 -15.77
C VAL A 309 -18.11 3.10 -15.19
N LEU A 310 -16.95 3.74 -15.15
CA LEU A 310 -15.77 3.28 -14.42
C LEU A 310 -15.63 4.06 -13.12
N VAL A 311 -15.67 3.37 -11.98
CA VAL A 311 -15.44 3.95 -10.65
C VAL A 311 -14.00 3.67 -10.21
N ALA A 312 -13.39 4.62 -9.51
CA ALA A 312 -12.03 4.49 -8.99
C ALA A 312 -11.80 5.34 -7.73
N LEU A 313 -10.81 4.97 -6.93
CA LEU A 313 -10.09 5.91 -6.08
C LEU A 313 -9.13 6.72 -6.97
N ARG A 314 -9.03 8.02 -6.70
CA ARG A 314 -8.07 8.92 -7.33
C ARG A 314 -7.40 9.79 -6.27
N THR A 315 -6.09 9.94 -6.37
CA THR A 315 -5.31 10.81 -5.47
C THR A 315 -4.10 11.38 -6.22
N GLY A 316 -3.47 12.42 -5.69
CA GLY A 316 -2.25 13.00 -6.25
C GLY A 316 -1.65 14.02 -5.29
N ALA A 317 -0.42 14.44 -5.49
CA ALA A 317 0.25 15.41 -4.60
C ALA A 317 -0.62 16.63 -4.27
N ARG A 318 -1.36 17.13 -5.28
CA ARG A 318 -2.24 18.31 -5.20
C ARG A 318 -3.72 17.97 -5.00
N THR A 319 -4.04 16.70 -4.89
CA THR A 319 -5.45 16.25 -4.88
C THR A 319 -5.67 15.30 -3.73
N PRO A 320 -6.40 15.70 -2.67
CA PRO A 320 -6.86 14.77 -1.65
C PRO A 320 -7.60 13.58 -2.26
N THR A 321 -7.55 12.43 -1.57
CA THR A 321 -8.17 11.20 -2.06
C THR A 321 -9.65 11.41 -2.36
N GLN A 322 -10.06 10.98 -3.54
CA GLN A 322 -11.43 11.10 -4.08
C GLN A 322 -11.94 9.74 -4.53
N VAL A 323 -13.24 9.53 -4.40
CA VAL A 323 -13.96 8.54 -5.21
C VAL A 323 -14.49 9.25 -6.45
N VAL A 324 -14.18 8.71 -7.60
CA VAL A 324 -14.54 9.30 -8.89
C VAL A 324 -15.27 8.29 -9.76
N ALA A 325 -16.18 8.80 -10.61
CA ALA A 325 -16.81 8.06 -11.68
C ALA A 325 -16.41 8.69 -13.03
N TYR A 326 -16.04 7.86 -13.98
CA TYR A 326 -15.78 8.25 -15.37
C TYR A 326 -16.90 7.70 -16.24
N ASP A 327 -17.52 8.58 -17.05
CA ASP A 327 -18.35 8.17 -18.17
C ASP A 327 -17.42 7.60 -19.26
N THR A 328 -17.55 6.33 -19.62
CA THR A 328 -16.57 5.64 -20.48
C THR A 328 -16.72 5.95 -21.96
N ALA A 329 -17.81 6.61 -22.37
CA ALA A 329 -17.98 7.12 -23.74
C ALA A 329 -17.22 8.44 -23.94
N SER A 330 -17.33 9.37 -23.01
CA SER A 330 -16.66 10.69 -23.07
C SER A 330 -15.34 10.73 -22.30
N TRP A 331 -15.20 9.92 -21.26
CA TRP A 331 -14.17 9.96 -20.22
C TRP A 331 -14.25 11.21 -19.34
N ASP A 332 -15.41 11.84 -19.29
CA ASP A 332 -15.67 12.90 -18.31
C ASP A 332 -15.72 12.35 -16.91
N ARG A 333 -15.15 13.10 -15.96
CA ARG A 333 -15.04 12.70 -14.57
C ARG A 333 -16.02 13.44 -13.67
N THR A 334 -16.75 12.69 -12.85
CA THR A 334 -17.55 13.19 -11.72
C THR A 334 -16.87 12.79 -10.41
N VAL A 335 -16.72 13.74 -9.48
CA VAL A 335 -16.26 13.44 -8.10
C VAL A 335 -17.47 13.10 -7.25
N LEU A 336 -17.50 11.89 -6.71
CA LEU A 336 -18.60 11.38 -5.89
C LEU A 336 -18.38 11.65 -4.40
N ALA A 337 -17.14 11.48 -3.93
CA ALA A 337 -16.76 11.73 -2.54
C ALA A 337 -15.32 12.25 -2.46
N VAL A 338 -15.04 13.03 -1.42
CA VAL A 338 -13.70 13.52 -1.10
C VAL A 338 -13.34 13.04 0.30
N GLY A 339 -12.09 12.63 0.49
CA GLY A 339 -11.53 12.20 1.77
C GLY A 339 -11.29 13.37 2.72
N PRO A 340 -10.07 13.67 3.16
CA PRO A 340 -9.80 14.80 4.06
C PRO A 340 -10.17 16.11 3.36
N VAL A 341 -11.06 16.89 3.99
CA VAL A 341 -11.69 18.08 3.37
C VAL A 341 -11.35 19.40 4.08
N ALA A 342 -10.82 19.35 5.31
CA ALA A 342 -10.62 20.57 6.09
C ALA A 342 -9.53 21.46 5.46
N GLY A 343 -9.93 22.53 4.78
CA GLY A 343 -9.06 23.61 4.30
C GLY A 343 -8.12 23.27 3.13
N TRP A 344 -8.03 22.02 2.71
CA TRP A 344 -7.09 21.57 1.67
C TRP A 344 -7.36 22.13 0.27
N ASP A 345 -8.60 22.50 0.00
CA ASP A 345 -9.05 23.12 -1.26
C ASP A 345 -8.58 24.59 -1.41
N HIS A 346 -8.08 25.20 -0.33
CA HIS A 346 -7.60 26.58 -0.31
C HIS A 346 -6.08 26.69 -0.32
N VAL A 347 -5.35 25.58 -0.38
CA VAL A 347 -3.89 25.54 -0.35
C VAL A 347 -3.35 25.07 -1.70
N GLU A 348 -2.43 25.84 -2.26
CA GLU A 348 -1.65 25.38 -3.40
C GLU A 348 -0.57 24.40 -2.94
N LEU A 349 -0.81 23.11 -3.17
CA LEU A 349 0.10 22.04 -2.78
C LEU A 349 1.20 21.84 -3.84
N PRO A 350 2.43 21.45 -3.41
CA PRO A 350 3.53 21.22 -4.33
C PRO A 350 3.34 19.95 -5.16
N GLU A 351 3.75 19.98 -6.42
CA GLU A 351 4.01 18.79 -7.23
C GLU A 351 5.51 18.48 -7.12
N PRO A 352 5.92 17.23 -6.90
CA PRO A 352 7.33 16.92 -6.80
C PRO A 352 8.02 16.89 -8.17
N GLU A 353 9.32 17.17 -8.16
CA GLU A 353 10.21 16.94 -9.30
C GLU A 353 10.77 15.52 -9.22
N LEU A 354 10.88 14.84 -10.36
CA LEU A 354 11.59 13.57 -10.47
C LEU A 354 13.11 13.84 -10.39
N VAL A 355 13.78 13.13 -9.51
CA VAL A 355 15.23 13.14 -9.34
C VAL A 355 15.78 11.79 -9.79
N THR A 356 16.75 11.81 -10.68
CA THR A 356 17.47 10.62 -11.14
C THR A 356 18.97 10.85 -10.94
N VAL A 357 19.65 9.90 -10.33
CA VAL A 357 21.07 9.98 -10.01
C VAL A 357 21.76 8.71 -10.49
N GLU A 358 22.75 8.84 -11.37
CA GLU A 358 23.61 7.71 -11.74
C GLU A 358 24.74 7.57 -10.72
N THR A 359 24.86 6.38 -10.14
CA THR A 359 25.96 6.04 -9.23
C THR A 359 27.27 5.79 -10.01
N PRO A 360 28.44 5.83 -9.34
CA PRO A 360 29.73 5.49 -9.99
C PRO A 360 29.77 4.07 -10.57
N THR A 361 28.90 3.18 -10.12
CA THR A 361 28.76 1.80 -10.62
C THR A 361 27.77 1.65 -11.76
N GLY A 362 27.20 2.76 -12.26
CA GLY A 362 26.22 2.77 -13.37
C GLY A 362 24.80 2.39 -12.97
N VAL A 363 24.47 2.39 -11.67
CA VAL A 363 23.10 2.20 -11.19
C VAL A 363 22.37 3.54 -11.19
N GLU A 364 21.19 3.58 -11.81
CA GLU A 364 20.30 4.73 -11.77
C GLU A 364 19.44 4.66 -10.49
N LEU A 365 19.55 5.67 -9.60
CA LEU A 365 18.75 5.83 -8.40
C LEU A 365 17.66 6.88 -8.61
N HIS A 366 16.54 6.71 -7.95
CA HIS A 366 15.35 7.55 -8.11
C HIS A 366 14.92 8.20 -6.80
N ALA A 367 14.37 9.41 -6.92
CA ALA A 367 13.72 10.11 -5.81
C ALA A 367 12.69 11.12 -6.35
N ARG A 368 11.88 11.66 -5.47
CA ARG A 368 10.93 12.76 -5.77
C ARG A 368 11.13 13.88 -4.78
N ARG A 369 11.40 15.09 -5.27
CA ARG A 369 11.68 16.27 -4.46
C ARG A 369 10.51 17.24 -4.47
N TYR A 370 9.95 17.53 -3.31
CA TYR A 370 8.98 18.60 -3.07
C TYR A 370 9.75 19.84 -2.62
N THR A 371 9.92 20.82 -3.50
CA THR A 371 10.79 21.97 -3.27
C THR A 371 10.12 23.06 -2.45
N ALA A 372 10.68 23.41 -1.33
CA ALA A 372 10.35 24.59 -0.53
C ALA A 372 11.34 25.74 -0.73
N GLY A 373 12.56 25.48 -1.14
CA GLY A 373 13.55 26.46 -1.54
C GLY A 373 14.26 27.19 -0.40
N THR A 374 14.20 26.68 0.83
CA THR A 374 14.84 27.33 2.00
C THR A 374 16.25 26.79 2.29
N GLY A 375 16.67 25.72 1.61
CA GLY A 375 17.91 25.01 1.86
C GLY A 375 17.85 24.07 3.07
N ARG A 376 16.67 23.78 3.63
CA ARG A 376 16.45 22.72 4.63
C ARG A 376 15.86 21.49 3.96
N LEU A 377 16.36 20.29 4.27
CA LEU A 377 15.99 19.05 3.60
C LEU A 377 15.54 17.98 4.60
N LEU A 378 14.36 17.42 4.38
CA LEU A 378 13.92 16.16 4.96
C LEU A 378 14.09 15.06 3.90
N CYS A 379 15.04 14.15 4.12
CA CYS A 379 15.17 12.94 3.33
C CYS A 379 14.28 11.86 3.96
N TRP A 380 13.25 11.42 3.24
CA TRP A 380 12.25 10.50 3.76
C TRP A 380 12.27 9.16 3.04
N VAL A 381 12.55 8.10 3.81
CA VAL A 381 12.62 6.73 3.34
C VAL A 381 11.34 5.99 3.71
N HIS A 382 10.72 5.33 2.73
CA HIS A 382 9.53 4.50 2.97
C HIS A 382 9.88 3.19 3.68
N GLY A 383 8.86 2.54 4.26
CA GLY A 383 8.97 1.19 4.81
C GLY A 383 8.76 0.11 3.75
N GLY A 384 8.65 -1.12 4.17
CA GLY A 384 8.47 -2.28 3.32
C GLY A 384 9.57 -3.32 3.54
N PRO A 385 10.72 -3.31 2.86
CA PRO A 385 11.26 -2.36 1.88
C PRO A 385 10.67 -2.45 0.47
N THR A 386 9.99 -3.54 0.11
CA THR A 386 9.36 -3.76 -1.20
C THR A 386 8.05 -2.98 -1.28
N ASP A 387 8.11 -1.67 -1.47
CA ASP A 387 6.98 -0.75 -1.59
C ASP A 387 7.39 0.47 -2.42
N GLN A 388 6.47 1.39 -2.70
CA GLN A 388 6.74 2.69 -3.27
C GLN A 388 5.75 3.73 -2.75
N TRP A 389 6.24 4.84 -2.24
CA TRP A 389 5.40 6.00 -2.01
C TRP A 389 5.15 6.73 -3.33
N GLN A 390 4.08 6.36 -4.01
CA GLN A 390 3.67 7.06 -5.22
C GLN A 390 3.33 8.53 -4.93
N VAL A 391 3.18 9.33 -5.98
CA VAL A 391 2.80 10.75 -5.91
C VAL A 391 1.28 10.84 -5.63
N ASP A 392 0.90 10.37 -4.46
CA ASP A 392 -0.43 10.45 -3.86
C ASP A 392 -0.53 11.62 -2.86
N PHE A 393 -1.71 11.86 -2.33
CA PHE A 393 -1.93 12.88 -1.32
C PHE A 393 -1.40 12.42 0.04
N ARG A 394 -0.31 13.05 0.50
CA ARG A 394 0.29 12.78 1.81
C ARG A 394 0.31 14.05 2.65
N PRO A 395 -0.65 14.22 3.58
CA PRO A 395 -0.73 15.40 4.44
C PRO A 395 0.58 15.75 5.14
N ARG A 396 1.34 14.74 5.59
CA ARG A 396 2.65 14.92 6.26
C ARG A 396 3.68 15.59 5.36
N ILE A 397 3.75 15.25 4.08
CA ILE A 397 4.66 15.90 3.13
C ILE A 397 4.29 17.38 2.98
N ALA A 398 2.99 17.65 2.76
CA ALA A 398 2.49 19.02 2.65
C ALA A 398 2.72 19.84 3.92
N TYR A 399 2.58 19.22 5.09
CA TYR A 399 2.84 19.85 6.40
C TYR A 399 4.28 20.35 6.52
N TRP A 400 5.27 19.50 6.28
CA TRP A 400 6.68 19.88 6.38
C TRP A 400 7.09 20.84 5.28
N TRP A 401 6.59 20.64 4.07
CA TRP A 401 6.80 21.58 2.97
C TRP A 401 6.28 22.99 3.32
N SER A 402 5.10 23.09 3.93
CA SER A 402 4.53 24.40 4.32
C SER A 402 5.39 25.13 5.35
N ARG A 403 6.19 24.41 6.12
CA ARG A 403 7.16 24.93 7.11
C ARG A 403 8.55 25.20 6.52
N GLY A 404 8.65 25.12 5.19
CA GLY A 404 9.87 25.46 4.47
C GLY A 404 10.89 24.31 4.42
N TRP A 405 10.49 23.07 4.61
CA TRP A 405 11.36 21.93 4.36
C TRP A 405 11.18 21.42 2.93
N ASP A 406 12.27 21.32 2.17
CA ASP A 406 12.26 20.45 1.00
C ASP A 406 12.05 19.00 1.50
N VAL A 407 11.18 18.24 0.83
CA VAL A 407 11.00 16.82 1.15
C VAL A 407 11.50 16.00 -0.01
N LEU A 408 12.53 15.20 0.21
CA LEU A 408 13.10 14.25 -0.73
C LEU A 408 12.62 12.85 -0.37
N VAL A 409 11.64 12.35 -1.10
CA VAL A 409 11.17 10.95 -0.99
C VAL A 409 12.10 10.11 -1.86
N VAL A 410 12.88 9.25 -1.24
CA VAL A 410 13.89 8.41 -1.91
C VAL A 410 13.34 7.03 -2.22
N ASP A 411 13.74 6.49 -3.36
CA ASP A 411 13.47 5.13 -3.81
C ASP A 411 14.80 4.37 -3.93
N PRO A 412 15.38 3.87 -2.82
CA PRO A 412 16.55 3.00 -2.89
C PRO A 412 16.23 1.71 -3.63
N ARG A 413 17.23 0.98 -4.12
CA ARG A 413 17.02 -0.37 -4.70
C ARG A 413 16.21 -1.23 -3.73
N GLY A 414 15.28 -2.02 -4.26
CA GLY A 414 14.24 -2.70 -3.50
C GLY A 414 12.87 -2.03 -3.63
N THR A 415 12.84 -0.72 -3.87
CA THR A 415 11.61 0.01 -4.13
C THR A 415 10.94 -0.50 -5.41
N THR A 416 9.63 -0.69 -5.38
CA THR A 416 8.81 -1.01 -6.56
C THR A 416 8.61 0.22 -7.47
N GLY A 417 7.98 0.05 -8.64
CA GLY A 417 7.71 1.18 -9.53
C GLY A 417 8.85 1.50 -10.52
N HIS A 418 9.93 0.71 -10.47
CA HIS A 418 11.12 0.84 -11.34
C HIS A 418 11.47 -0.47 -12.05
N GLY A 419 10.52 -1.38 -12.14
CA GLY A 419 10.70 -2.71 -12.69
C GLY A 419 11.29 -3.71 -11.70
N ARG A 420 11.09 -4.97 -12.02
CA ARG A 420 11.46 -6.12 -11.20
C ARG A 420 12.96 -6.21 -10.88
N ASN A 421 13.81 -5.81 -11.83
CA ASN A 421 15.26 -5.85 -11.61
C ASN A 421 15.70 -4.86 -10.52
N TYR A 422 15.06 -3.69 -10.47
CA TYR A 422 15.33 -2.69 -9.43
C TYR A 422 14.82 -3.18 -8.06
N GLN A 423 13.64 -3.75 -8.03
CA GLN A 423 13.07 -4.35 -6.81
C GLN A 423 13.96 -5.48 -6.29
N ARG A 424 14.37 -6.43 -7.13
CA ARG A 424 15.21 -7.57 -6.75
C ARG A 424 16.67 -7.22 -6.47
N ALA A 425 17.11 -6.02 -6.82
CA ALA A 425 18.48 -5.58 -6.54
C ALA A 425 18.78 -5.39 -5.05
N LEU A 426 17.76 -5.42 -4.19
CA LEU A 426 17.91 -5.43 -2.74
C LEU A 426 18.10 -6.86 -2.18
N ASN A 427 17.71 -7.89 -2.91
CA ASN A 427 17.81 -9.28 -2.44
C ASN A 427 19.24 -9.61 -2.01
N GLY A 428 19.38 -10.15 -0.81
CA GLY A 428 20.68 -10.39 -0.18
C GLY A 428 21.45 -9.12 0.25
N GLY A 429 20.87 -7.92 0.08
CA GLY A 429 21.55 -6.62 0.30
C GLY A 429 20.91 -5.69 1.32
N TRP A 430 19.80 -6.06 1.94
CA TRP A 430 19.07 -5.19 2.87
C TRP A 430 19.91 -4.81 4.10
N GLY A 431 19.79 -3.55 4.52
CA GLY A 431 20.60 -2.94 5.57
C GLY A 431 22.00 -2.50 5.12
N LEU A 432 22.30 -2.65 3.82
CA LEU A 432 23.54 -2.16 3.19
C LEU A 432 23.22 -1.35 1.93
N VAL A 433 22.57 -1.99 0.95
CA VAL A 433 22.29 -1.38 -0.36
C VAL A 433 21.34 -0.18 -0.24
N ASP A 434 20.30 -0.29 0.57
CA ASP A 434 19.34 0.77 0.84
C ASP A 434 19.97 1.96 1.60
N VAL A 435 20.91 1.68 2.50
CA VAL A 435 21.69 2.71 3.22
C VAL A 435 22.62 3.44 2.25
N ASP A 436 23.39 2.73 1.43
CA ASP A 436 24.32 3.30 0.44
C ASP A 436 23.58 4.15 -0.61
N ASP A 437 22.47 3.64 -1.14
CA ASP A 437 21.66 4.33 -2.14
C ASP A 437 21.06 5.64 -1.57
N THR A 438 20.56 5.58 -0.34
CA THR A 438 20.01 6.76 0.35
C THR A 438 21.11 7.78 0.61
N ALA A 439 22.28 7.35 1.06
CA ALA A 439 23.45 8.23 1.26
C ALA A 439 23.86 8.91 -0.06
N ALA A 440 23.90 8.17 -1.18
CA ALA A 440 24.24 8.72 -2.49
C ALA A 440 23.24 9.79 -2.97
N LEU A 441 21.92 9.60 -2.70
CA LEU A 441 20.88 10.58 -3.01
C LEU A 441 21.02 11.85 -2.14
N ILE A 442 21.36 11.71 -0.86
CA ILE A 442 21.65 12.86 0.02
C ILE A 442 22.88 13.62 -0.45
N GLU A 443 23.97 12.90 -0.79
CA GLU A 443 25.19 13.53 -1.34
C GLU A 443 24.88 14.29 -2.65
N HIS A 444 24.03 13.73 -3.51
CA HIS A 444 23.59 14.43 -4.70
C HIS A 444 22.85 15.74 -4.34
N ALA A 445 21.95 15.71 -3.34
CA ALA A 445 21.24 16.91 -2.89
C ALA A 445 22.22 17.99 -2.40
N HIS A 446 23.27 17.60 -1.67
CA HIS A 446 24.32 18.53 -1.21
C HIS A 446 25.15 19.08 -2.37
N ARG A 447 25.62 18.24 -3.28
CA ARG A 447 26.38 18.67 -4.47
C ARG A 447 25.55 19.59 -5.38
N SER A 448 24.25 19.39 -5.43
CA SER A 448 23.31 20.23 -6.19
C SER A 448 22.97 21.54 -5.48
N GLY A 449 23.47 21.77 -4.27
CA GLY A 449 23.22 22.98 -3.49
C GLY A 449 21.81 23.08 -2.92
N TRP A 450 21.08 21.96 -2.83
CA TRP A 450 19.71 21.96 -2.28
C TRP A 450 19.72 22.09 -0.75
N SER A 451 20.73 21.53 -0.10
CA SER A 451 20.91 21.57 1.34
C SER A 451 22.39 21.41 1.72
N THR A 452 22.67 21.32 3.01
CA THR A 452 23.96 20.97 3.59
C THR A 452 23.77 19.90 4.66
N PRO A 453 24.84 19.18 5.09
CA PRO A 453 24.73 18.20 6.16
C PRO A 453 24.04 18.74 7.42
N GLN A 454 24.36 19.99 7.81
CA GLN A 454 23.81 20.63 9.01
C GLN A 454 22.33 21.01 8.89
N ARG A 455 21.76 20.95 7.70
CA ARG A 455 20.37 21.32 7.39
C ARG A 455 19.59 20.18 6.73
N THR A 456 20.15 18.97 6.76
CA THR A 456 19.52 17.74 6.27
C THR A 456 19.16 16.84 7.45
N VAL A 457 17.91 16.42 7.54
CA VAL A 457 17.42 15.46 8.54
C VAL A 457 16.80 14.27 7.82
N MET A 458 17.07 13.06 8.29
CA MET A 458 16.42 11.86 7.78
C MET A 458 15.14 11.53 8.54
N MET A 459 14.17 10.96 7.84
CA MET A 459 12.95 10.39 8.41
C MET A 459 12.65 9.03 7.81
N GLY A 460 12.15 8.10 8.60
CA GLY A 460 11.73 6.79 8.12
C GLY A 460 11.03 5.96 9.19
N GLY A 461 10.20 5.01 8.75
CA GLY A 461 9.53 4.07 9.65
C GLY A 461 9.75 2.62 9.19
N SER A 462 9.69 1.66 10.14
CA SER A 462 9.84 0.24 9.84
C SER A 462 11.20 -0.03 9.14
N SER A 463 11.23 -0.66 7.99
CA SER A 463 12.43 -0.81 7.16
C SER A 463 13.11 0.54 6.82
N GLY A 464 12.33 1.60 6.52
CA GLY A 464 12.90 2.94 6.33
C GLY A 464 13.57 3.49 7.58
N GLY A 465 13.11 3.07 8.77
CA GLY A 465 13.76 3.35 10.05
C GLY A 465 15.11 2.65 10.19
N LEU A 466 15.24 1.41 9.71
CA LEU A 466 16.53 0.72 9.63
C LEU A 466 17.52 1.53 8.76
N THR A 467 17.06 2.00 7.60
CA THR A 467 17.89 2.83 6.71
C THR A 467 18.31 4.13 7.38
N VAL A 468 17.41 4.81 8.12
CA VAL A 468 17.75 6.02 8.93
C VAL A 468 18.86 5.70 9.94
N LEU A 469 18.69 4.62 10.71
CA LEU A 469 19.68 4.20 11.72
C LEU A 469 21.02 3.81 11.08
N GLY A 470 20.97 3.12 9.91
CA GLY A 470 22.16 2.75 9.15
C GLY A 470 22.96 3.97 8.69
N VAL A 471 22.30 4.99 8.11
CA VAL A 471 22.98 6.24 7.72
C VAL A 471 23.52 6.99 8.94
N LEU A 472 22.80 7.03 10.07
CA LEU A 472 23.32 7.64 11.29
C LEU A 472 24.56 6.92 11.85
N ALA A 473 24.63 5.60 11.71
CA ALA A 473 25.79 4.83 12.16
C ALA A 473 27.00 4.94 11.22
N ASP A 474 26.77 4.91 9.89
CA ASP A 474 27.84 4.76 8.90
C ASP A 474 28.19 6.07 8.19
N ARG A 475 27.24 7.00 8.08
CA ARG A 475 27.36 8.25 7.30
C ARG A 475 26.78 9.46 8.07
N ALA A 476 27.03 9.54 9.37
CA ALA A 476 26.64 10.67 10.21
C ALA A 476 27.12 12.04 9.69
N ASP A 477 28.16 12.05 8.85
CA ASP A 477 28.68 13.24 8.18
C ASP A 477 27.69 13.91 7.22
N LEU A 478 26.66 13.18 6.77
CA LEU A 478 25.68 13.65 5.78
C LEU A 478 24.46 14.34 6.39
N VAL A 479 24.20 14.17 7.69
CA VAL A 479 22.93 14.61 8.27
C VAL A 479 23.09 15.26 9.65
N ALA A 480 22.18 16.18 9.98
CA ALA A 480 22.13 16.83 11.29
C ALA A 480 21.43 15.98 12.35
N GLY A 481 20.78 14.90 11.96
CA GLY A 481 20.07 13.98 12.83
C GLY A 481 19.02 13.15 12.09
N GLY A 482 18.31 12.29 12.82
CA GLY A 482 17.29 11.43 12.27
C GLY A 482 16.05 11.31 13.12
N VAL A 483 14.93 10.98 12.47
CA VAL A 483 13.65 10.61 13.08
C VAL A 483 13.31 9.20 12.62
N ALA A 484 13.21 8.27 13.55
CA ALA A 484 12.87 6.88 13.28
C ALA A 484 11.59 6.47 14.00
N SER A 485 10.59 5.97 13.28
CA SER A 485 9.34 5.48 13.86
C SER A 485 9.31 3.95 13.75
N TYR A 486 9.13 3.26 14.88
CA TYR A 486 9.08 1.79 14.95
C TYR A 486 10.12 1.09 14.05
N PRO A 487 11.41 1.47 14.17
CA PRO A 487 12.44 1.01 13.25
C PRO A 487 12.81 -0.45 13.48
N VAL A 488 13.14 -1.16 12.41
CA VAL A 488 13.91 -2.40 12.54
C VAL A 488 15.32 -2.06 12.97
N SER A 489 15.76 -2.57 14.11
CA SER A 489 17.12 -2.34 14.63
C SER A 489 17.91 -3.63 14.76
N ASP A 490 17.24 -4.78 14.84
CA ASP A 490 17.81 -6.12 14.86
C ASP A 490 17.08 -7.01 13.85
N ILE A 491 17.77 -7.39 12.78
CA ILE A 491 17.20 -8.18 11.68
C ILE A 491 16.95 -9.63 12.14
N ALA A 492 17.81 -10.18 12.99
CA ALA A 492 17.66 -11.56 13.47
C ALA A 492 16.45 -11.68 14.41
N ASP A 493 16.25 -10.70 15.29
CA ASP A 493 15.07 -10.65 16.18
C ASP A 493 13.80 -10.47 15.36
N LEU A 494 13.78 -9.59 14.35
CA LEU A 494 12.67 -9.42 13.42
C LEU A 494 12.30 -10.77 12.76
N ALA A 495 13.27 -11.47 12.19
CA ALA A 495 13.05 -12.77 11.53
C ALA A 495 12.38 -13.80 12.44
N SER A 496 12.63 -13.73 13.75
CA SER A 496 12.10 -14.68 14.74
C SER A 496 10.75 -14.27 15.34
N ALA A 497 10.42 -12.99 15.33
CA ALA A 497 9.32 -12.43 16.12
C ALA A 497 8.18 -11.83 15.28
N THR A 498 8.39 -11.56 13.98
CA THR A 498 7.38 -10.95 13.11
C THR A 498 6.21 -11.89 12.82
N HIS A 499 5.11 -11.31 12.30
CA HIS A 499 3.90 -12.09 12.01
C HIS A 499 4.07 -13.02 10.80
N ARG A 500 3.16 -14.00 10.67
CA ARG A 500 3.21 -15.10 9.69
C ARG A 500 3.50 -14.65 8.26
N PHE A 501 2.90 -13.56 7.79
CA PHE A 501 3.07 -13.08 6.41
C PHE A 501 4.52 -12.68 6.10
N GLU A 502 5.23 -12.08 7.06
CA GLU A 502 6.62 -11.62 6.88
C GLU A 502 7.68 -12.58 7.45
N ALA A 503 7.28 -13.68 8.06
CA ALA A 503 8.18 -14.58 8.79
C ALA A 503 9.39 -15.08 7.98
N HIS A 504 9.27 -15.14 6.64
CA HIS A 504 10.33 -15.57 5.73
C HIS A 504 10.83 -14.46 4.80
N TYR A 505 10.39 -13.23 5.02
CA TYR A 505 10.78 -12.13 4.14
C TYR A 505 12.28 -11.82 4.23
N THR A 506 12.86 -11.95 5.42
CA THR A 506 14.30 -11.80 5.64
C THR A 506 15.13 -12.84 4.89
N ASP A 507 14.58 -14.02 4.58
CA ASP A 507 15.27 -15.06 3.82
C ASP A 507 15.64 -14.57 2.40
N THR A 508 14.76 -13.78 1.78
CA THR A 508 15.04 -13.15 0.47
C THR A 508 15.92 -11.92 0.63
N LEU A 509 15.68 -11.08 1.65
CA LEU A 509 16.34 -9.78 1.80
C LEU A 509 17.79 -9.87 2.30
N VAL A 510 18.13 -10.90 3.09
CA VAL A 510 19.47 -11.08 3.69
C VAL A 510 20.07 -12.43 3.29
N GLY A 511 19.30 -13.50 3.42
CA GLY A 511 19.70 -14.86 3.13
C GLY A 511 18.90 -15.88 3.95
N PRO A 512 18.93 -17.17 3.57
CA PRO A 512 18.20 -18.23 4.28
C PRO A 512 18.61 -18.31 5.74
N SER A 513 17.63 -18.40 6.63
CA SER A 513 17.85 -18.40 8.09
C SER A 513 18.63 -19.63 8.59
N ASP A 514 18.67 -20.72 7.82
CA ASP A 514 19.42 -21.94 8.12
C ASP A 514 20.90 -21.92 7.64
N ASP A 515 21.31 -20.87 6.90
CA ASP A 515 22.70 -20.67 6.50
C ASP A 515 23.48 -19.95 7.64
N PRO A 516 24.56 -20.56 8.18
CA PRO A 516 25.38 -19.92 9.21
C PRO A 516 25.97 -18.55 8.79
N GLY A 517 26.24 -18.32 7.51
CA GLY A 517 26.70 -17.04 6.99
C GLY A 517 25.64 -15.93 7.09
N THR A 518 24.36 -16.28 7.02
CA THR A 518 23.25 -15.34 7.15
C THR A 518 23.18 -14.72 8.54
N ALA A 519 23.44 -15.48 9.59
CA ALA A 519 23.45 -14.94 10.95
C ALA A 519 24.50 -13.82 11.13
N GLU A 520 25.70 -13.98 10.57
CA GLU A 520 26.73 -12.94 10.61
C GLU A 520 26.31 -11.71 9.78
N LEU A 521 25.66 -11.91 8.62
CA LEU A 521 25.13 -10.81 7.82
C LEU A 521 24.02 -10.05 8.56
N MET A 522 23.09 -10.76 9.21
CA MET A 522 22.03 -10.13 10.01
C MET A 522 22.63 -9.30 11.17
N GLU A 523 23.63 -9.84 11.87
CA GLU A 523 24.31 -9.12 12.94
C GLU A 523 25.03 -7.86 12.43
N THR A 524 25.86 -7.97 11.39
CA THR A 524 26.66 -6.86 10.88
C THR A 524 25.80 -5.75 10.26
N ARG A 525 24.63 -6.07 9.71
CA ARG A 525 23.72 -5.10 9.08
C ARG A 525 22.70 -4.49 10.05
N SER A 526 22.53 -5.08 11.22
CA SER A 526 21.63 -4.59 12.24
C SER A 526 22.18 -3.34 12.93
N PRO A 527 21.47 -2.20 12.89
CA PRO A 527 21.91 -0.99 13.59
C PRO A 527 22.14 -1.18 15.09
N LEU A 528 21.45 -2.11 15.72
CA LEU A 528 21.63 -2.44 17.14
C LEU A 528 23.09 -2.78 17.47
N HIS A 529 23.79 -3.51 16.57
CA HIS A 529 25.19 -3.93 16.79
C HIS A 529 26.23 -2.83 16.47
N ARG A 530 25.74 -1.72 15.91
CA ARG A 530 26.54 -0.51 15.59
C ARG A 530 26.02 0.74 16.33
N ALA A 531 25.23 0.55 17.38
CA ALA A 531 24.54 1.62 18.11
C ALA A 531 25.50 2.63 18.75
N ASP A 532 26.71 2.23 19.10
CA ASP A 532 27.80 3.09 19.61
C ASP A 532 28.36 4.06 18.57
N HIS A 533 28.11 3.83 17.27
CA HIS A 533 28.43 4.77 16.21
C HIS A 533 27.36 5.86 16.04
N ILE A 534 26.15 5.66 16.59
CA ILE A 534 25.06 6.63 16.51
C ILE A 534 25.27 7.71 17.59
N ALA A 535 26.12 8.68 17.29
CA ALA A 535 26.42 9.77 18.20
C ALA A 535 25.51 11.00 18.00
N GLY A 536 24.93 11.17 16.80
CA GLY A 536 24.11 12.29 16.42
C GLY A 536 22.72 12.27 17.05
N PRO A 537 21.97 13.38 16.99
CA PRO A 537 20.62 13.43 17.55
C PRO A 537 19.67 12.47 16.84
N LEU A 538 19.00 11.65 17.61
CA LEU A 538 17.97 10.73 17.15
C LEU A 538 16.67 10.97 17.93
N LEU A 539 15.57 11.16 17.22
CA LEU A 539 14.21 11.12 17.78
C LEU A 539 13.57 9.79 17.36
N LEU A 540 13.22 8.96 18.34
CA LEU A 540 12.72 7.62 18.10
C LEU A 540 11.34 7.43 18.70
N PHE A 541 10.40 6.91 17.92
CA PHE A 541 9.03 6.59 18.33
C PHE A 541 8.74 5.09 18.17
N HIS A 542 7.95 4.52 19.10
CA HIS A 542 7.46 3.15 18.98
C HIS A 542 6.08 3.01 19.62
N GLY A 543 5.29 2.04 19.14
CA GLY A 543 4.05 1.61 19.80
C GLY A 543 4.31 0.45 20.74
N SER A 544 3.70 0.41 21.94
CA SER A 544 3.90 -0.68 22.91
C SER A 544 3.40 -2.04 22.40
N ASP A 545 2.36 -2.03 21.55
CA ASP A 545 1.65 -3.21 21.06
C ASP A 545 1.96 -3.49 19.58
N ASP A 546 3.17 -3.14 19.12
CA ASP A 546 3.59 -3.35 17.73
C ASP A 546 3.77 -4.86 17.43
N PRO A 547 2.92 -5.44 16.55
CA PRO A 547 2.97 -6.86 16.22
C PRO A 547 3.96 -7.19 15.08
N VAL A 548 4.55 -6.17 14.43
CA VAL A 548 5.47 -6.32 13.29
C VAL A 548 6.91 -6.22 13.76
N VAL A 549 7.25 -5.10 14.42
CA VAL A 549 8.57 -4.87 15.02
C VAL A 549 8.38 -4.76 16.54
N PRO A 550 8.83 -5.74 17.34
CA PRO A 550 8.67 -5.67 18.79
C PRO A 550 9.33 -4.43 19.39
N VAL A 551 8.63 -3.74 20.30
CA VAL A 551 9.13 -2.53 20.99
C VAL A 551 10.47 -2.76 21.69
N GLY A 552 10.74 -3.98 22.14
CA GLY A 552 12.00 -4.39 22.75
C GLY A 552 13.24 -4.13 21.88
N GLN A 553 13.09 -4.12 20.55
CA GLN A 553 14.18 -3.74 19.64
C GLN A 553 14.62 -2.28 19.86
N SER A 554 13.66 -1.38 20.00
CA SER A 554 13.93 0.04 20.28
C SER A 554 14.46 0.25 21.69
N ASP A 555 13.96 -0.48 22.68
CA ASP A 555 14.45 -0.41 24.08
C ASP A 555 15.94 -0.73 24.14
N LEU A 556 16.35 -1.86 23.53
CA LEU A 556 17.74 -2.31 23.48
C LEU A 556 18.65 -1.34 22.70
N LEU A 557 18.15 -0.84 21.55
CA LEU A 557 18.88 0.14 20.74
C LEU A 557 19.16 1.42 21.54
N VAL A 558 18.15 1.98 22.19
CA VAL A 558 18.25 3.21 22.99
C VAL A 558 19.19 3.01 24.17
N GLU A 559 19.12 1.87 24.84
CA GLU A 559 20.06 1.56 25.92
C GLU A 559 21.51 1.58 25.44
N ARG A 560 21.80 0.96 24.28
CA ARG A 560 23.14 0.90 23.70
C ARG A 560 23.62 2.29 23.26
N ILE A 561 22.77 3.07 22.55
CA ILE A 561 23.11 4.44 22.14
C ILE A 561 23.48 5.29 23.35
N ARG A 562 22.66 5.30 24.40
CA ARG A 562 22.92 6.08 25.64
C ARG A 562 24.17 5.61 26.36
N ARG A 563 24.45 4.32 26.39
CA ARG A 563 25.69 3.75 26.96
C ARG A 563 26.92 4.20 26.18
N GLY A 564 26.80 4.33 24.85
CA GLY A 564 27.85 4.89 23.96
C GLY A 564 27.99 6.42 24.06
N GLY A 565 27.12 7.11 24.80
CA GLY A 565 27.14 8.57 24.95
C GLY A 565 26.39 9.30 23.81
N GLY A 566 25.62 8.60 22.99
CA GLY A 566 24.80 9.18 21.92
C GLY A 566 23.56 9.91 22.45
N ASP A 567 23.07 10.86 21.65
CA ASP A 567 21.90 11.70 21.96
C ASP A 567 20.63 11.09 21.33
N VAL A 568 19.74 10.56 22.19
CA VAL A 568 18.47 9.95 21.76
C VAL A 568 17.30 10.38 22.65
N ASP A 569 16.29 11.00 22.02
CA ASP A 569 14.95 11.22 22.59
C ASP A 569 14.05 10.05 22.15
N TYR A 570 13.51 9.30 23.11
CA TYR A 570 12.74 8.08 22.87
C TYR A 570 11.36 8.17 23.47
N VAL A 571 10.36 7.88 22.66
CA VAL A 571 8.93 7.97 23.01
C VAL A 571 8.25 6.67 22.68
N VAL A 572 7.63 6.03 23.69
CA VAL A 572 6.75 4.88 23.50
C VAL A 572 5.30 5.32 23.69
N TYR A 573 4.46 5.03 22.73
CA TYR A 573 3.02 5.27 22.81
C TYR A 573 2.30 3.98 23.25
N ASP A 574 1.68 4.03 24.42
CA ASP A 574 0.97 2.90 25.01
C ASP A 574 -0.27 2.52 24.21
N GLY A 575 -0.46 1.22 23.93
CA GLY A 575 -1.56 0.68 23.14
C GLY A 575 -1.51 0.96 21.64
N GLU A 576 -0.44 1.58 21.14
CA GLU A 576 -0.24 1.76 19.69
C GLU A 576 0.52 0.59 19.08
N GLY A 577 0.19 0.26 17.81
CA GLY A 577 0.84 -0.78 17.03
C GLY A 577 1.88 -0.26 16.05
N HIS A 578 2.02 -0.96 14.90
CA HIS A 578 2.91 -0.58 13.81
C HIS A 578 2.35 0.60 13.02
N GLY A 579 2.50 1.81 13.55
CA GLY A 579 1.86 3.07 13.13
C GLY A 579 0.86 3.56 14.17
N PHE A 580 0.82 4.89 14.37
CA PHE A 580 0.02 5.52 15.43
C PHE A 580 -1.36 5.89 14.92
N ARG A 581 -2.39 5.57 15.70
CA ARG A 581 -3.81 5.78 15.34
C ARG A 581 -4.54 6.72 16.28
N ASP A 582 -4.10 6.85 17.54
CA ASP A 582 -4.68 7.79 18.46
C ASP A 582 -4.33 9.23 18.04
N PRO A 583 -5.31 10.11 17.82
CA PRO A 583 -5.05 11.49 17.39
C PRO A 583 -4.17 12.30 18.36
N PHE A 584 -4.19 11.96 19.67
CA PHE A 584 -3.30 12.62 20.64
C PHE A 584 -1.85 12.20 20.45
N ASN A 585 -1.59 10.89 20.23
CA ASN A 585 -0.27 10.37 19.95
C ASN A 585 0.27 10.90 18.61
N GLN A 586 -0.59 10.92 17.58
CA GLN A 586 -0.21 11.51 16.29
C GLN A 586 0.13 13.00 16.42
N ARG A 587 -0.65 13.78 17.18
CA ARG A 587 -0.34 15.19 17.43
C ARG A 587 0.98 15.35 18.18
N ASP A 588 1.22 14.59 19.24
CA ASP A 588 2.48 14.62 20.01
C ASP A 588 3.68 14.26 19.12
N GLU A 589 3.52 13.28 18.21
CA GLU A 589 4.55 12.95 17.21
C GLU A 589 4.90 14.17 16.34
N TYR A 590 3.90 14.86 15.76
CA TYR A 590 4.16 16.10 14.99
C TYR A 590 4.84 17.18 15.84
N ASP A 591 4.35 17.45 17.05
CA ASP A 591 4.87 18.49 17.93
C ASP A 591 6.32 18.20 18.36
N ARG A 592 6.69 16.93 18.57
CA ARG A 592 8.07 16.52 18.89
C ARG A 592 8.99 16.61 17.68
N ILE A 593 8.55 16.17 16.52
CA ILE A 593 9.33 16.31 15.29
C ILE A 593 9.56 17.80 14.99
N GLU A 594 8.54 18.66 15.13
CA GLU A 594 8.68 20.10 14.89
C GLU A 594 9.73 20.73 15.83
N ARG A 595 9.70 20.38 17.12
CA ARG A 595 10.73 20.83 18.10
C ARG A 595 12.12 20.29 17.76
N PHE A 596 12.21 19.03 17.35
CA PHE A 596 13.46 18.42 16.92
C PHE A 596 14.05 19.13 15.70
N LEU A 597 13.22 19.50 14.73
CA LEU A 597 13.59 20.20 13.51
C LEU A 597 13.90 21.70 13.72
N ALA A 598 13.32 22.35 14.72
CA ALA A 598 13.52 23.78 14.99
C ALA A 598 14.97 24.14 15.37
N GLY A 599 15.73 23.18 15.85
CA GLY A 599 17.14 23.35 16.20
C GLY A 599 18.14 23.14 15.06
N ARG A 600 17.66 22.89 13.81
CA ARG A 600 18.50 22.40 12.69
C ARG A 600 18.27 23.14 11.38
#